data_fda9d388db90ba601fab5d79a39ea897
#
_entry.id   fda9d388db90ba601fab5d79a39ea897
#
_cell.length_a   1.000
_cell.length_b   1.000
_cell.length_c   1.000
_cell.angle_alpha   90.00
_cell.angle_beta   90.00
_cell.angle_gamma   90.00
#
_symmetry.space_group_name_H-M   'P 1'
#
loop_
_entity.id
_entity.type
_entity.pdbx_description
1 polymer ?
#
loop_
_entity_poly.entity_id
_entity_poly.type
_entity_poly.pdbx_seq_one_letter_code
_entity_poly.pdbx_strand_id
1 'polypeptide(L)'
;GFAQFYGGQGVADIFASGQLYIAGIGAASVGNKELSQELFRKSRVYRSIQTQKMKNFLDPLSTYETFISLMDDIGDNKEFKGLLFETIGGGVERTAKRYNVDVNNPVIKNAEIFADASMTITGVRIQDTFTKSQMFMTELDKFVRLKHDKDLIDVLKSGDLTMLDDDVIGGAVDTTLRSVFSKDYTTDDQYLGAVARAVEQASNTPVLGTVIPFGRFMNNVVATAYQWSPLSFAGVASRIYKKEPGIKTNEAFARSLVGTTGLVLAMQLDDERQKKGLGV
;
A
#
# COMPACT_ATOMS: atom_id res chain seq x y z
N GLY A 1 -1.66 9.53 -2.64
CA GLY A 1 -2.10 8.16 -2.97
C GLY A 1 -1.87 7.83 -4.43
N PHE A 2 -2.53 8.52 -5.37
CA PHE A 2 -2.48 8.20 -6.80
C PHE A 2 -1.04 8.12 -7.36
N ALA A 3 -0.24 9.17 -7.20
CA ALA A 3 1.14 9.19 -7.68
C ALA A 3 2.00 8.10 -7.02
N GLN A 4 1.76 7.80 -5.75
CA GLN A 4 2.44 6.72 -5.03
C GLN A 4 2.09 5.35 -5.61
N PHE A 5 0.82 5.10 -5.90
CA PHE A 5 0.35 3.81 -6.39
C PHE A 5 0.75 3.56 -7.85
N TYR A 6 0.42 4.49 -8.74
CA TYR A 6 0.69 4.32 -10.17
C TYR A 6 2.15 4.59 -10.55
N GLY A 7 2.80 5.56 -9.90
CA GLY A 7 4.21 5.88 -10.11
C GLY A 7 5.13 5.01 -9.26
N GLY A 8 5.22 5.29 -7.96
CA GLY A 8 6.15 4.62 -7.05
C GLY A 8 6.00 3.10 -7.01
N GLN A 9 4.82 2.60 -6.65
CA GLN A 9 4.57 1.16 -6.59
C GLN A 9 4.68 0.50 -7.97
N GLY A 10 4.27 1.19 -9.04
CA GLY A 10 4.44 0.68 -10.41
C GLY A 10 5.90 0.45 -10.77
N VAL A 11 6.77 1.39 -10.45
CA VAL A 11 8.22 1.25 -10.66
C VAL A 11 8.78 0.12 -9.79
N ALA A 12 8.37 0.01 -8.52
CA ALA A 12 8.79 -1.09 -7.64
C ALA A 12 8.37 -2.46 -8.19
N ASP A 13 7.15 -2.58 -8.73
CA ASP A 13 6.67 -3.82 -9.35
C ASP A 13 7.51 -4.21 -10.59
N ILE A 14 7.92 -3.23 -11.41
CA ILE A 14 8.81 -3.47 -12.57
C ILE A 14 10.16 -3.99 -12.09
N PHE A 15 10.75 -3.38 -11.06
CA PHE A 15 12.01 -3.86 -10.47
C PHE A 15 11.85 -5.25 -9.84
N ALA A 16 10.76 -5.52 -9.12
CA ALA A 16 10.47 -6.84 -8.58
C ALA A 16 10.37 -7.89 -9.71
N SER A 17 9.73 -7.53 -10.84
CA SER A 17 9.70 -8.36 -12.04
C SER A 17 11.11 -8.67 -12.55
N GLY A 18 11.96 -7.66 -12.68
CA GLY A 18 13.35 -7.82 -13.14
C GLY A 18 14.18 -8.72 -12.22
N GLN A 19 14.08 -8.54 -10.91
CA GLN A 19 14.77 -9.36 -9.92
C GLN A 19 14.37 -10.84 -10.00
N LEU A 20 13.06 -11.11 -10.09
CA LEU A 20 12.54 -12.47 -10.22
C LEU A 20 12.99 -13.11 -11.55
N TYR A 21 13.06 -12.34 -12.62
CA TYR A 21 13.54 -12.81 -13.91
C TYR A 21 15.02 -13.23 -13.83
N ILE A 22 15.87 -12.37 -13.25
CA ILE A 22 17.30 -12.68 -13.06
C ILE A 22 17.48 -13.89 -12.15
N ALA A 23 16.74 -13.97 -11.04
CA ALA A 23 16.76 -15.14 -10.15
C ALA A 23 16.30 -16.40 -10.87
N GLY A 24 15.31 -16.30 -11.78
CA GLY A 24 14.86 -17.39 -12.63
C GLY A 24 15.96 -17.92 -13.57
N ILE A 25 16.74 -17.03 -14.18
CA ILE A 25 17.92 -17.40 -14.97
C ILE A 25 18.95 -18.13 -14.09
N GLY A 26 19.24 -17.58 -12.89
CA GLY A 26 20.15 -18.22 -11.94
C GLY A 26 19.70 -19.63 -11.55
N ALA A 27 18.42 -19.82 -11.24
CA ALA A 27 17.87 -21.14 -10.94
C ALA A 27 17.98 -22.13 -12.12
N ALA A 28 17.75 -21.64 -13.35
CA ALA A 28 17.93 -22.44 -14.57
C ALA A 28 19.39 -22.87 -14.77
N SER A 29 20.35 -21.98 -14.51
CA SER A 29 21.78 -22.26 -14.68
C SER A 29 22.32 -23.32 -13.72
N VAL A 30 21.69 -23.48 -12.55
CA VAL A 30 22.02 -24.57 -11.60
C VAL A 30 21.13 -25.80 -11.76
N GLY A 31 20.33 -25.85 -12.83
CA GLY A 31 19.50 -27.03 -13.17
C GLY A 31 18.17 -27.11 -12.41
N ASN A 32 17.83 -26.13 -11.57
CA ASN A 32 16.56 -26.11 -10.85
C ASN A 32 15.43 -25.56 -11.72
N LYS A 33 14.89 -26.41 -12.60
CA LYS A 33 13.87 -26.03 -13.59
C LYS A 33 12.56 -25.59 -12.96
N GLU A 34 12.11 -26.24 -11.89
CA GLU A 34 10.85 -25.93 -11.21
C GLU A 34 10.90 -24.52 -10.60
N LEU A 35 11.94 -24.23 -9.82
CA LEU A 35 12.13 -22.90 -9.24
C LEU A 35 12.26 -21.83 -10.33
N SER A 36 12.98 -22.13 -11.41
CA SER A 36 13.13 -21.22 -12.54
C SER A 36 11.79 -20.85 -13.18
N GLN A 37 10.93 -21.85 -13.45
CA GLN A 37 9.61 -21.64 -14.03
C GLN A 37 8.72 -20.80 -13.11
N GLU A 38 8.73 -21.09 -11.81
CA GLU A 38 7.97 -20.35 -10.81
C GLU A 38 8.41 -18.88 -10.73
N LEU A 39 9.72 -18.62 -10.73
CA LEU A 39 10.27 -17.26 -10.71
C LEU A 39 9.92 -16.48 -11.99
N PHE A 40 9.98 -17.11 -13.16
CA PHE A 40 9.54 -16.50 -14.41
C PHE A 40 8.04 -16.23 -14.42
N ARG A 41 7.23 -17.13 -13.86
CA ARG A 41 5.79 -16.93 -13.70
C ARG A 41 5.50 -15.70 -12.85
N LYS A 42 6.07 -15.61 -11.65
CA LYS A 42 5.93 -14.47 -10.76
C LYS A 42 6.41 -13.16 -11.41
N SER A 43 7.53 -13.19 -12.12
CA SER A 43 8.02 -12.04 -12.89
C SER A 43 6.98 -11.54 -13.89
N ARG A 44 6.32 -12.45 -14.63
CA ARG A 44 5.25 -12.09 -15.56
C ARG A 44 4.05 -11.47 -14.87
N VAL A 45 3.66 -11.95 -13.70
CA VAL A 45 2.56 -11.36 -12.91
C VAL A 45 2.87 -9.90 -12.60
N TYR A 46 4.02 -9.59 -12.02
CA TYR A 46 4.42 -8.22 -11.70
C TYR A 46 4.44 -7.29 -12.93
N ARG A 47 4.78 -7.82 -14.09
CA ARG A 47 4.75 -7.05 -15.35
C ARG A 47 3.32 -6.80 -15.85
N SER A 48 2.47 -7.82 -15.81
CA SER A 48 1.09 -7.74 -16.31
C SER A 48 0.20 -6.85 -15.43
N ILE A 49 0.52 -6.73 -14.13
CA ILE A 49 -0.26 -5.92 -13.21
C ILE A 49 -0.27 -4.43 -13.59
N GLN A 50 0.76 -3.93 -14.29
CA GLN A 50 0.77 -2.56 -14.78
C GLN A 50 -0.36 -2.31 -15.80
N THR A 51 -0.61 -3.29 -16.66
CA THR A 51 -1.74 -3.24 -17.60
C THR A 51 -3.08 -3.28 -16.86
N GLN A 52 -3.19 -4.10 -15.80
CA GLN A 52 -4.39 -4.17 -14.99
C GLN A 52 -4.64 -2.88 -14.20
N LYS A 53 -3.59 -2.25 -13.65
CA LYS A 53 -3.69 -0.92 -13.05
C LYS A 53 -4.30 0.10 -14.01
N MET A 54 -3.80 0.11 -15.25
CA MET A 54 -4.31 1.03 -16.26
C MET A 54 -5.75 0.72 -16.64
N LYS A 55 -6.13 -0.54 -16.79
CA LYS A 55 -7.53 -0.94 -17.07
C LYS A 55 -8.47 -0.47 -15.96
N ASN A 56 -8.14 -0.76 -14.70
CA ASN A 56 -8.96 -0.35 -13.56
C ASN A 56 -9.09 1.17 -13.46
N PHE A 57 -8.04 1.90 -13.83
CA PHE A 57 -8.07 3.36 -13.89
C PHE A 57 -8.98 3.89 -15.00
N LEU A 58 -8.98 3.26 -16.17
CA LEU A 58 -9.80 3.68 -17.31
C LEU A 58 -11.27 3.27 -17.17
N ASP A 59 -11.55 2.24 -16.37
CA ASP A 59 -12.92 1.79 -16.08
C ASP A 59 -13.19 1.74 -14.57
N PRO A 60 -13.27 2.91 -13.93
CA PRO A 60 -13.43 3.00 -12.49
C PRO A 60 -14.80 2.52 -11.98
N LEU A 61 -15.85 2.67 -12.80
CA LEU A 61 -17.21 2.28 -12.40
C LEU A 61 -17.35 0.77 -12.32
N SER A 62 -16.95 0.04 -13.36
CA SER A 62 -16.99 -1.43 -13.36
C SER A 62 -16.11 -2.02 -12.26
N THR A 63 -14.94 -1.42 -12.02
CA THR A 63 -14.06 -1.83 -10.90
C THR A 63 -14.73 -1.63 -9.55
N TYR A 64 -15.44 -0.50 -9.38
CA TYR A 64 -16.15 -0.20 -8.15
C TYR A 64 -17.36 -1.13 -7.94
N GLU A 65 -18.13 -1.42 -9.00
CA GLU A 65 -19.25 -2.38 -8.95
C GLU A 65 -18.75 -3.78 -8.52
N THR A 66 -17.64 -4.23 -9.09
CA THR A 66 -16.99 -5.49 -8.69
C THR A 66 -16.54 -5.47 -7.23
N PHE A 67 -15.98 -4.34 -6.77
CA PHE A 67 -15.61 -4.16 -5.37
C PHE A 67 -16.81 -4.24 -4.43
N ILE A 68 -17.93 -3.59 -4.77
CA ILE A 68 -19.18 -3.65 -3.97
C ILE A 68 -19.73 -5.08 -3.93
N SER A 69 -19.77 -5.78 -5.07
CA SER A 69 -20.20 -7.19 -5.10
C SER A 69 -19.33 -8.07 -4.18
N LEU A 70 -18.03 -7.84 -4.19
CA LEU A 70 -17.10 -8.59 -3.34
C LEU A 70 -17.29 -8.30 -1.84
N MET A 71 -17.82 -7.13 -1.47
CA MET A 71 -18.09 -6.80 -0.06
C MET A 71 -19.06 -7.78 0.61
N ASP A 72 -20.02 -8.29 -0.14
CA ASP A 72 -20.98 -9.29 0.39
C ASP A 72 -20.29 -10.63 0.64
N ASP A 73 -19.28 -10.97 -0.14
CA ASP A 73 -18.60 -12.26 -0.09
C ASP A 73 -17.48 -12.31 0.97
N ILE A 74 -16.66 -11.24 1.06
CA ILE A 74 -15.50 -11.19 1.97
C ILE A 74 -15.64 -10.17 3.10
N GLY A 75 -16.83 -9.58 3.25
CA GLY A 75 -17.11 -8.52 4.23
C GLY A 75 -16.84 -8.93 5.68
N ASP A 76 -16.87 -10.22 6.00
CA ASP A 76 -16.55 -10.73 7.33
C ASP A 76 -15.04 -10.85 7.62
N ASN A 77 -14.19 -10.77 6.62
CA ASN A 77 -12.75 -10.78 6.80
C ASN A 77 -12.28 -9.55 7.61
N LYS A 78 -11.47 -9.79 8.64
CA LYS A 78 -11.02 -8.76 9.59
C LYS A 78 -10.20 -7.66 8.91
N GLU A 79 -9.30 -8.04 8.00
CA GLU A 79 -8.42 -7.09 7.30
C GLU A 79 -9.25 -6.24 6.34
N PHE A 80 -10.21 -6.86 5.64
CA PHE A 80 -11.11 -6.16 4.73
C PHE A 80 -12.06 -5.21 5.48
N LYS A 81 -12.58 -5.60 6.65
CA LYS A 81 -13.31 -4.68 7.55
C LYS A 81 -12.46 -3.45 7.91
N GLY A 82 -11.18 -3.63 8.16
CA GLY A 82 -10.25 -2.53 8.39
C GLY A 82 -10.16 -1.57 7.21
N LEU A 83 -10.07 -2.09 5.98
CA LEU A 83 -10.09 -1.28 4.76
C LEU A 83 -11.40 -0.52 4.60
N LEU A 84 -12.54 -1.18 4.80
CA LEU A 84 -13.87 -0.56 4.72
C LEU A 84 -14.01 0.56 5.74
N PHE A 85 -13.60 0.33 6.97
CA PHE A 85 -13.61 1.34 8.04
C PHE A 85 -12.77 2.57 7.67
N GLU A 86 -11.56 2.37 7.10
CA GLU A 86 -10.72 3.47 6.63
C GLU A 86 -11.27 4.17 5.38
N THR A 87 -12.12 3.49 4.61
CA THR A 87 -12.68 4.01 3.36
C THR A 87 -14.03 4.72 3.58
N ILE A 88 -14.90 4.13 4.39
CA ILE A 88 -16.31 4.54 4.50
C ILE A 88 -16.58 5.34 5.77
N GLY A 89 -15.85 5.09 6.89
CA GLY A 89 -16.31 5.69 8.16
C GLY A 89 -15.29 5.73 9.26
N GLY A 90 -14.33 6.01 9.55
CA GLY A 90 -13.48 5.96 10.76
C GLY A 90 -13.04 7.32 11.31
N GLY A 91 -13.47 8.43 10.68
CA GLY A 91 -12.99 9.76 11.03
C GLY A 91 -13.34 10.18 12.46
N VAL A 92 -14.56 9.85 12.90
CA VAL A 92 -15.11 10.24 14.21
C VAL A 92 -14.55 9.46 15.36
N GLU A 93 -14.57 8.13 15.25
CA GLU A 93 -13.99 7.30 16.31
C GLU A 93 -12.51 7.62 16.53
N ARG A 94 -11.77 7.88 15.44
CA ARG A 94 -10.38 8.33 15.54
C ARG A 94 -10.24 9.69 16.20
N THR A 95 -11.10 10.64 15.84
CA THR A 95 -11.10 11.97 16.45
C THR A 95 -11.50 11.90 17.92
N ALA A 96 -12.56 11.17 18.24
CA ALA A 96 -13.00 10.98 19.61
C ALA A 96 -11.91 10.29 20.47
N LYS A 97 -11.30 9.23 19.96
CA LYS A 97 -10.20 8.53 20.62
C LYS A 97 -8.97 9.43 20.80
N ARG A 98 -8.65 10.27 19.80
CA ARG A 98 -7.53 11.22 19.87
C ARG A 98 -7.71 12.24 20.99
N TYR A 99 -8.91 12.79 21.13
CA TYR A 99 -9.20 13.82 22.11
C TYR A 99 -9.79 13.28 23.41
N ASN A 100 -9.82 11.94 23.58
CA ASN A 100 -10.41 11.27 24.74
C ASN A 100 -11.84 11.75 25.05
N VAL A 101 -12.63 11.95 24.01
CA VAL A 101 -14.02 12.43 24.09
C VAL A 101 -14.95 11.29 23.73
N ASP A 102 -16.11 11.23 24.40
CA ASP A 102 -17.12 10.23 24.09
C ASP A 102 -17.59 10.38 22.63
N VAL A 103 -17.55 9.28 21.89
CA VAL A 103 -18.02 9.17 20.50
C VAL A 103 -19.48 9.66 20.36
N ASN A 104 -20.27 9.51 21.42
CA ASN A 104 -21.67 9.93 21.47
C ASN A 104 -21.86 11.41 21.80
N ASN A 105 -20.77 12.18 22.03
CA ASN A 105 -20.87 13.59 22.33
C ASN A 105 -21.55 14.34 21.16
N PRO A 106 -22.62 15.11 21.40
CA PRO A 106 -23.37 15.80 20.35
C PRO A 106 -22.51 16.75 19.51
N VAL A 107 -21.48 17.38 20.11
CA VAL A 107 -20.57 18.27 19.40
C VAL A 107 -19.72 17.51 18.38
N ILE A 108 -19.25 16.33 18.76
CA ILE A 108 -18.47 15.45 17.88
C ILE A 108 -19.35 14.92 16.74
N LYS A 109 -20.55 14.44 17.04
CA LYS A 109 -21.52 14.00 16.03
C LYS A 109 -21.87 15.11 15.02
N ASN A 110 -22.11 16.32 15.50
CA ASN A 110 -22.45 17.44 14.63
C ASN A 110 -21.25 17.89 13.77
N ALA A 111 -20.04 17.92 14.34
CA ALA A 111 -18.82 18.21 13.59
C ALA A 111 -18.54 17.15 12.51
N GLU A 112 -18.86 15.90 12.77
CA GLU A 112 -18.75 14.81 11.82
C GLU A 112 -19.75 14.94 10.68
N ILE A 113 -21.04 15.12 11.00
CA ILE A 113 -22.07 15.31 9.99
C ILE A 113 -21.70 16.49 9.08
N PHE A 114 -21.14 17.56 9.63
CA PHE A 114 -20.67 18.70 8.84
C PHE A 114 -19.46 18.35 7.98
N ALA A 115 -18.47 17.66 8.53
CA ALA A 115 -17.28 17.22 7.79
C ALA A 115 -17.67 16.22 6.68
N ASP A 116 -18.54 15.27 6.98
CA ASP A 116 -19.04 14.27 6.03
C ASP A 116 -19.85 14.93 4.90
N ALA A 117 -20.74 15.87 5.24
CA ALA A 117 -21.48 16.65 4.27
C ALA A 117 -20.54 17.47 3.37
N SER A 118 -19.56 18.13 3.95
CA SER A 118 -18.57 18.93 3.21
C SER A 118 -17.74 18.07 2.26
N MET A 119 -17.25 16.91 2.70
CA MET A 119 -16.50 15.97 1.86
C MET A 119 -17.37 15.35 0.77
N THR A 120 -18.63 15.12 1.05
CA THR A 120 -19.60 14.59 0.07
C THR A 120 -19.92 15.65 -0.98
N ILE A 121 -20.19 16.89 -0.58
CA ILE A 121 -20.49 18.00 -1.48
C ILE A 121 -19.29 18.32 -2.38
N THR A 122 -18.07 18.25 -1.86
CA THR A 122 -16.85 18.49 -2.64
C THR A 122 -16.43 17.29 -3.51
N GLY A 123 -17.12 16.16 -3.42
CA GLY A 123 -16.76 14.93 -4.16
C GLY A 123 -15.47 14.26 -3.71
N VAL A 124 -14.76 14.79 -2.73
CA VAL A 124 -13.48 14.24 -2.25
C VAL A 124 -13.65 12.84 -1.69
N ARG A 125 -14.74 12.58 -0.97
CA ARG A 125 -15.04 11.25 -0.41
C ARG A 125 -15.29 10.22 -1.51
N ILE A 126 -16.07 10.59 -2.52
CA ILE A 126 -16.36 9.72 -3.67
C ILE A 126 -15.06 9.38 -4.38
N GLN A 127 -14.23 10.38 -4.68
CA GLN A 127 -12.94 10.18 -5.33
C GLN A 127 -11.99 9.30 -4.51
N ASP A 128 -11.95 9.49 -3.18
CA ASP A 128 -11.10 8.68 -2.29
C ASP A 128 -11.57 7.22 -2.26
N THR A 129 -12.88 6.98 -2.17
CA THR A 129 -13.49 5.64 -2.19
C THR A 129 -13.20 4.92 -3.52
N PHE A 130 -13.41 5.59 -4.65
CA PHE A 130 -13.08 5.03 -5.96
C PHE A 130 -11.59 4.70 -6.08
N THR A 131 -10.72 5.61 -5.66
CA THR A 131 -9.27 5.39 -5.71
C THR A 131 -8.85 4.19 -4.86
N LYS A 132 -9.37 4.07 -3.64
CA LYS A 132 -9.07 2.94 -2.76
C LYS A 132 -9.59 1.62 -3.28
N SER A 133 -10.81 1.59 -3.83
CA SER A 133 -11.37 0.38 -4.43
C SER A 133 -10.57 -0.10 -5.63
N GLN A 134 -10.17 0.81 -6.53
CA GLN A 134 -9.32 0.48 -7.68
C GLN A 134 -7.97 -0.09 -7.25
N MET A 135 -7.32 0.53 -6.25
CA MET A 135 -6.06 0.04 -5.71
C MET A 135 -6.22 -1.34 -5.09
N PHE A 136 -7.24 -1.53 -4.26
CA PHE A 136 -7.52 -2.81 -3.62
C PHE A 136 -7.79 -3.91 -4.64
N MET A 137 -8.67 -3.69 -5.61
CA MET A 137 -8.99 -4.67 -6.63
C MET A 137 -7.76 -5.06 -7.47
N THR A 138 -6.89 -4.11 -7.76
CA THR A 138 -5.64 -4.36 -8.49
C THR A 138 -4.66 -5.17 -7.66
N GLU A 139 -4.48 -4.83 -6.38
CA GLU A 139 -3.59 -5.57 -5.49
C GLU A 139 -4.15 -6.96 -5.19
N LEU A 140 -5.47 -7.09 -5.03
CA LEU A 140 -6.13 -8.39 -4.84
C LEU A 140 -5.87 -9.32 -6.04
N ASP A 141 -6.07 -8.83 -7.28
CA ASP A 141 -5.75 -9.60 -8.49
C ASP A 141 -4.27 -10.00 -8.53
N LYS A 142 -3.36 -9.09 -8.17
CA LYS A 142 -1.92 -9.39 -8.07
C LYS A 142 -1.63 -10.54 -7.08
N PHE A 143 -2.19 -10.47 -5.88
CA PHE A 143 -1.95 -11.50 -4.86
C PHE A 143 -2.56 -12.86 -5.24
N VAL A 144 -3.75 -12.86 -5.84
CA VAL A 144 -4.38 -14.09 -6.38
C VAL A 144 -3.50 -14.71 -7.45
N ARG A 145 -3.03 -13.95 -8.44
CA ARG A 145 -2.12 -14.45 -9.49
C ARG A 145 -0.79 -14.95 -8.93
N LEU A 146 -0.22 -14.26 -7.95
CA LEU A 146 1.05 -14.66 -7.35
C LEU A 146 0.95 -15.95 -6.54
N LYS A 147 -0.18 -16.16 -5.85
CA LYS A 147 -0.39 -17.31 -4.97
C LYS A 147 -1.01 -18.50 -5.70
N HIS A 148 -2.01 -18.28 -6.53
CA HIS A 148 -2.85 -19.32 -7.12
C HIS A 148 -2.74 -19.46 -8.64
N ASP A 149 -1.97 -18.59 -9.31
CA ASP A 149 -1.81 -18.57 -10.78
C ASP A 149 -3.13 -18.43 -11.55
N LYS A 150 -4.08 -17.71 -10.99
CA LYS A 150 -5.40 -17.44 -11.57
C LYS A 150 -5.69 -15.95 -11.59
N ASP A 151 -6.49 -15.51 -12.54
CA ASP A 151 -7.00 -14.14 -12.59
C ASP A 151 -8.14 -13.98 -11.56
N LEU A 152 -8.20 -12.84 -10.87
CA LEU A 152 -9.27 -12.55 -9.91
C LEU A 152 -10.66 -12.70 -10.55
N ILE A 153 -10.83 -12.24 -11.78
CA ILE A 153 -12.09 -12.35 -12.53
C ILE A 153 -12.53 -13.82 -12.69
N ASP A 154 -11.59 -14.74 -12.91
CA ASP A 154 -11.91 -16.16 -13.06
C ASP A 154 -12.30 -16.78 -11.72
N VAL A 155 -11.64 -16.37 -10.63
CA VAL A 155 -12.01 -16.77 -9.27
C VAL A 155 -13.42 -16.32 -8.92
N LEU A 156 -13.74 -15.05 -9.17
CA LEU A 156 -15.08 -14.51 -8.90
C LEU A 156 -16.17 -15.19 -9.75
N LYS A 157 -15.91 -15.44 -11.02
CA LYS A 157 -16.85 -16.14 -11.90
C LYS A 157 -17.07 -17.60 -11.51
N SER A 158 -16.06 -18.27 -10.98
CA SER A 158 -16.18 -19.66 -10.52
C SER A 158 -16.96 -19.80 -9.21
N GLY A 159 -17.10 -18.73 -8.43
CA GLY A 159 -17.68 -18.73 -7.10
C GLY A 159 -16.80 -19.45 -6.06
N ASP A 160 -15.60 -19.87 -6.42
CA ASP A 160 -14.65 -20.49 -5.49
C ASP A 160 -13.81 -19.42 -4.78
N LEU A 161 -14.38 -18.87 -3.71
CA LEU A 161 -13.76 -17.81 -2.93
C LEU A 161 -12.70 -18.33 -1.94
N THR A 162 -12.43 -19.64 -1.88
CA THR A 162 -11.39 -20.21 -1.00
C THR A 162 -9.99 -19.70 -1.34
N MET A 163 -9.79 -19.19 -2.56
CA MET A 163 -8.55 -18.55 -2.99
C MET A 163 -8.36 -17.13 -2.45
N LEU A 164 -9.41 -16.52 -1.92
CA LEU A 164 -9.38 -15.22 -1.26
C LEU A 164 -9.15 -15.41 0.24
N ASP A 165 -8.08 -16.08 0.59
CA ASP A 165 -7.72 -16.32 1.99
C ASP A 165 -7.13 -15.06 2.67
N ASP A 166 -6.93 -15.17 4.00
CA ASP A 166 -6.47 -14.05 4.82
C ASP A 166 -5.12 -13.46 4.35
N ASP A 167 -4.21 -14.29 3.81
CA ASP A 167 -2.94 -13.80 3.28
C ASP A 167 -3.10 -12.97 2.02
N VAL A 168 -3.99 -13.40 1.12
CA VAL A 168 -4.30 -12.70 -0.14
C VAL A 168 -5.01 -11.39 0.16
N ILE A 169 -6.08 -11.44 0.95
CA ILE A 169 -6.85 -10.26 1.34
C ILE A 169 -5.98 -9.30 2.16
N GLY A 170 -5.30 -9.79 3.18
CA GLY A 170 -4.45 -8.99 4.05
C GLY A 170 -3.30 -8.33 3.31
N GLY A 171 -2.68 -9.04 2.34
CA GLY A 171 -1.66 -8.48 1.47
C GLY A 171 -2.18 -7.33 0.60
N ALA A 172 -3.35 -7.51 -0.01
CA ALA A 172 -3.99 -6.48 -0.83
C ALA A 172 -4.39 -5.25 -0.01
N VAL A 173 -4.99 -5.45 1.17
CA VAL A 173 -5.36 -4.38 2.11
C VAL A 173 -4.13 -3.60 2.57
N ASP A 174 -3.08 -4.30 3.02
CA ASP A 174 -1.86 -3.68 3.51
C ASP A 174 -1.20 -2.79 2.44
N THR A 175 -1.09 -3.29 1.20
CA THR A 175 -0.51 -2.53 0.09
C THR A 175 -1.39 -1.33 -0.28
N THR A 176 -2.70 -1.50 -0.28
CA THR A 176 -3.65 -0.41 -0.54
C THR A 176 -3.53 0.70 0.50
N LEU A 177 -3.57 0.36 1.78
CA LEU A 177 -3.48 1.34 2.88
C LEU A 177 -2.14 2.09 2.89
N ARG A 178 -1.04 1.42 2.56
CA ARG A 178 0.27 2.07 2.37
C ARG A 178 0.22 3.09 1.24
N SER A 179 -0.35 2.70 0.10
CA SER A 179 -0.38 3.55 -1.09
C SER A 179 -1.22 4.82 -0.92
N VAL A 180 -2.24 4.77 -0.07
CA VAL A 180 -3.08 5.94 0.26
C VAL A 180 -2.66 6.68 1.53
N PHE A 181 -1.51 6.35 2.11
CA PHE A 181 -1.02 6.94 3.37
C PHE A 181 -1.97 6.78 4.56
N SER A 182 -2.75 5.69 4.58
CA SER A 182 -3.73 5.39 5.63
C SER A 182 -3.31 4.23 6.53
N LYS A 183 -2.17 3.58 6.27
CA LYS A 183 -1.71 2.47 7.09
C LYS A 183 -1.41 2.92 8.51
N ASP A 184 -1.85 2.12 9.48
CA ASP A 184 -1.47 2.28 10.88
C ASP A 184 -0.15 1.54 11.16
N TYR A 185 0.92 2.30 11.34
CA TYR A 185 2.24 1.75 11.66
C TYR A 185 2.50 1.57 13.16
N THR A 186 1.57 1.97 14.04
CA THR A 186 1.76 1.84 15.49
C THR A 186 1.88 0.40 15.95
N THR A 187 1.28 -0.52 15.18
CA THR A 187 1.28 -1.97 15.43
C THR A 187 2.34 -2.73 14.63
N ASP A 188 3.07 -2.04 13.75
CA ASP A 188 4.09 -2.64 12.89
C ASP A 188 5.41 -2.90 13.62
N ASP A 189 6.42 -3.34 12.87
CA ASP A 189 7.71 -3.74 13.39
C ASP A 189 8.34 -2.70 14.34
N GLN A 190 9.33 -3.14 15.13
CA GLN A 190 9.81 -2.39 16.28
C GLN A 190 10.27 -0.96 15.99
N TYR A 191 10.87 -0.69 14.82
CA TYR A 191 11.42 0.62 14.52
C TYR A 191 10.34 1.60 14.00
N LEU A 192 9.61 1.23 12.96
CA LEU A 192 8.55 2.08 12.40
C LEU A 192 7.42 2.28 13.40
N GLY A 193 7.06 1.23 14.15
CA GLY A 193 6.06 1.34 15.21
C GLY A 193 6.48 2.27 16.35
N ALA A 194 7.76 2.31 16.74
CA ALA A 194 8.25 3.24 17.76
C ALA A 194 8.16 4.69 17.27
N VAL A 195 8.60 4.97 16.04
CA VAL A 195 8.50 6.30 15.42
C VAL A 195 7.04 6.72 15.27
N ALA A 196 6.19 5.82 14.80
CA ALA A 196 4.76 6.09 14.62
C ALA A 196 4.07 6.45 15.95
N ARG A 197 4.36 5.70 17.02
CA ARG A 197 3.83 6.01 18.36
C ARG A 197 4.33 7.36 18.88
N ALA A 198 5.61 7.70 18.66
CA ALA A 198 6.16 8.99 19.08
C ALA A 198 5.50 10.16 18.33
N VAL A 199 5.30 10.04 17.02
CA VAL A 199 4.61 11.07 16.22
C VAL A 199 3.13 11.17 16.62
N GLU A 200 2.46 10.06 16.89
CA GLU A 200 1.07 10.06 17.34
C GLU A 200 0.92 10.70 18.72
N GLN A 201 1.81 10.37 19.67
CA GLN A 201 1.85 11.02 20.97
C GLN A 201 2.08 12.53 20.86
N ALA A 202 3.02 12.96 20.02
CA ALA A 202 3.26 14.37 19.76
C ALA A 202 2.03 15.06 19.17
N SER A 203 1.38 14.45 18.17
CA SER A 203 0.17 14.99 17.53
C SER A 203 -1.04 15.05 18.47
N ASN A 204 -1.05 14.28 19.55
CA ASN A 204 -2.12 14.28 20.55
C ASN A 204 -1.95 15.36 21.61
N THR A 205 -0.83 16.09 21.63
CA THR A 205 -0.66 17.23 22.52
C THR A 205 -1.31 18.50 21.93
N PRO A 206 -1.94 19.37 22.75
CA PRO A 206 -2.65 20.54 22.24
C PRO A 206 -1.79 21.49 21.39
N VAL A 207 -0.51 21.63 21.74
CA VAL A 207 0.42 22.53 21.03
C VAL A 207 0.97 21.87 19.76
N LEU A 208 1.49 20.66 19.85
CA LEU A 208 2.08 19.97 18.70
C LEU A 208 1.01 19.43 17.73
N GLY A 209 -0.21 19.14 18.23
CA GLY A 209 -1.33 18.75 17.39
C GLY A 209 -1.77 19.84 16.40
N THR A 210 -1.51 21.12 16.72
CA THR A 210 -1.74 22.24 15.78
C THR A 210 -0.66 22.28 14.67
N VAL A 211 0.57 21.87 15.00
CA VAL A 211 1.70 21.84 14.05
C VAL A 211 1.72 20.54 13.26
N ILE A 212 1.27 19.43 13.87
CA ILE A 212 1.21 18.10 13.23
C ILE A 212 -0.25 17.62 13.22
N PRO A 213 -1.16 18.28 12.50
CA PRO A 213 -2.60 17.97 12.53
C PRO A 213 -2.91 16.59 11.92
N PHE A 214 -2.00 16.05 11.12
CA PHE A 214 -2.17 14.79 10.38
C PHE A 214 -1.12 13.75 10.79
N GLY A 215 -1.06 13.41 12.09
CA GLY A 215 -0.05 12.47 12.64
C GLY A 215 0.06 11.16 11.85
N ARG A 216 -1.08 10.56 11.47
CA ARG A 216 -1.08 9.34 10.65
C ARG A 216 -0.50 9.56 9.24
N PHE A 217 -0.82 10.67 8.60
CA PHE A 217 -0.22 11.03 7.31
C PHE A 217 1.28 11.22 7.43
N MET A 218 1.75 11.93 8.45
CA MET A 218 3.17 12.12 8.71
C MET A 218 3.89 10.79 8.99
N ASN A 219 3.28 9.89 9.75
CA ASN A 219 3.79 8.53 9.96
C ASN A 219 3.97 7.78 8.65
N ASN A 220 2.98 7.86 7.76
CA ASN A 220 3.05 7.22 6.45
C ASN A 220 4.11 7.86 5.55
N VAL A 221 4.30 9.17 5.61
CA VAL A 221 5.39 9.88 4.89
C VAL A 221 6.76 9.40 5.37
N VAL A 222 6.96 9.35 6.70
CA VAL A 222 8.22 8.87 7.30
C VAL A 222 8.46 7.39 6.96
N ALA A 223 7.43 6.55 7.07
CA ALA A 223 7.53 5.15 6.73
C ALA A 223 7.83 4.94 5.23
N THR A 224 7.21 5.74 4.36
CA THR A 224 7.50 5.73 2.93
C THR A 224 8.94 6.15 2.66
N ALA A 225 9.38 7.27 3.24
CA ALA A 225 10.76 7.74 3.10
C ALA A 225 11.77 6.66 3.56
N TYR A 226 11.50 6.00 4.70
CA TYR A 226 12.31 4.88 5.16
C TYR A 226 12.31 3.72 4.17
N GLN A 227 11.13 3.25 3.72
CA GLN A 227 11.00 2.11 2.81
C GLN A 227 11.68 2.33 1.45
N TRP A 228 11.79 3.57 1.01
CA TRP A 228 12.43 3.97 -0.24
C TRP A 228 13.86 4.51 -0.02
N SER A 229 14.47 4.22 1.12
CA SER A 229 15.84 4.63 1.45
C SER A 229 16.79 3.44 1.52
N PRO A 230 18.10 3.66 1.46
CA PRO A 230 19.11 2.61 1.70
C PRO A 230 18.95 1.93 3.06
N LEU A 231 18.40 2.63 4.07
CA LEU A 231 18.22 2.12 5.43
C LEU A 231 17.22 0.95 5.47
N SER A 232 16.30 0.88 4.53
CA SER A 232 15.30 -0.19 4.47
C SER A 232 15.88 -1.56 4.12
N PHE A 233 17.11 -1.65 3.59
CA PHE A 233 17.79 -2.95 3.42
C PHE A 233 17.98 -3.71 4.72
N ALA A 234 18.14 -3.02 5.86
CA ALA A 234 18.17 -3.66 7.18
C ALA A 234 16.83 -4.35 7.49
N GLY A 235 15.71 -3.72 7.13
CA GLY A 235 14.38 -4.32 7.25
C GLY A 235 14.20 -5.53 6.33
N VAL A 236 14.73 -5.49 5.12
CA VAL A 236 14.72 -6.64 4.19
C VAL A 236 15.51 -7.82 4.78
N ALA A 237 16.72 -7.56 5.30
CA ALA A 237 17.53 -8.59 5.95
C ALA A 237 16.80 -9.23 7.14
N SER A 238 16.11 -8.43 7.97
CA SER A 238 15.28 -8.91 9.07
C SER A 238 14.14 -9.82 8.58
N ARG A 239 13.47 -9.48 7.48
CA ARG A 239 12.40 -10.30 6.87
C ARG A 239 12.91 -11.64 6.37
N ILE A 240 14.07 -11.63 5.71
CA ILE A 240 14.75 -12.86 5.27
C ILE A 240 15.06 -13.76 6.48
N TYR A 241 15.60 -13.18 7.53
CA TYR A 241 15.92 -13.91 8.76
C TYR A 241 14.67 -14.51 9.43
N LYS A 242 13.58 -13.76 9.47
CA LYS A 242 12.27 -14.21 10.02
C LYS A 242 11.51 -15.16 9.13
N LYS A 243 12.05 -15.49 7.94
CA LYS A 243 11.39 -16.34 6.93
C LYS A 243 9.99 -15.83 6.53
N GLU A 244 9.82 -14.51 6.48
CA GLU A 244 8.56 -13.91 6.01
C GLU A 244 8.25 -14.30 4.56
N PRO A 245 6.97 -14.26 4.13
CA PRO A 245 6.57 -14.62 2.77
C PRO A 245 7.41 -13.92 1.71
N GLY A 246 7.90 -14.67 0.73
CA GLY A 246 8.81 -14.18 -0.30
C GLY A 246 8.28 -13.00 -1.12
N ILE A 247 6.94 -12.87 -1.28
CA ILE A 247 6.30 -11.73 -1.96
C ILE A 247 6.59 -10.43 -1.20
N LYS A 248 6.32 -10.38 0.10
CA LYS A 248 6.53 -9.18 0.94
C LYS A 248 8.01 -8.78 0.99
N THR A 249 8.90 -9.77 1.10
CA THR A 249 10.36 -9.53 1.11
C THR A 249 10.85 -9.02 -0.23
N ASN A 250 10.38 -9.59 -1.35
CA ASN A 250 10.75 -9.15 -2.69
C ASN A 250 10.28 -7.72 -2.98
N GLU A 251 9.06 -7.37 -2.61
CA GLU A 251 8.55 -6.00 -2.77
C GLU A 251 9.30 -4.99 -1.88
N ALA A 252 9.65 -5.38 -0.64
CA ALA A 252 10.45 -4.52 0.23
C ALA A 252 11.84 -4.28 -0.35
N PHE A 253 12.50 -5.33 -0.87
CA PHE A 253 13.79 -5.22 -1.53
C PHE A 253 13.71 -4.33 -2.78
N ALA A 254 12.68 -4.51 -3.63
CA ALA A 254 12.47 -3.70 -4.81
C ALA A 254 12.32 -2.21 -4.46
N ARG A 255 11.51 -1.86 -3.45
CA ARG A 255 11.36 -0.48 -2.98
C ARG A 255 12.69 0.11 -2.49
N SER A 256 13.45 -0.64 -1.69
CA SER A 256 14.77 -0.23 -1.19
C SER A 256 15.74 0.06 -2.35
N LEU A 257 15.75 -0.80 -3.36
CA LEU A 257 16.63 -0.66 -4.53
C LEU A 257 16.25 0.57 -5.37
N VAL A 258 14.98 0.71 -5.71
CA VAL A 258 14.47 1.87 -6.48
C VAL A 258 14.77 3.17 -5.77
N GLY A 259 14.46 3.26 -4.48
CA GLY A 259 14.69 4.47 -3.70
C GLY A 259 16.18 4.81 -3.58
N THR A 260 17.04 3.81 -3.37
CA THR A 260 18.49 4.00 -3.34
C THR A 260 19.02 4.48 -4.68
N THR A 261 18.59 3.85 -5.78
CA THR A 261 18.97 4.26 -7.14
C THR A 261 18.51 5.68 -7.44
N GLY A 262 17.26 6.01 -7.07
CA GLY A 262 16.72 7.37 -7.22
C GLY A 262 17.52 8.41 -6.45
N LEU A 263 17.93 8.09 -5.21
CA LEU A 263 18.78 8.97 -4.41
C LEU A 263 20.14 9.20 -5.06
N VAL A 264 20.82 8.13 -5.52
CA VAL A 264 22.11 8.23 -6.21
C VAL A 264 21.99 9.08 -7.47
N LEU A 265 20.96 8.86 -8.28
CA LEU A 265 20.73 9.68 -9.48
C LEU A 265 20.47 11.15 -9.13
N ALA A 266 19.68 11.42 -8.09
CA ALA A 266 19.42 12.78 -7.63
C ALA A 266 20.71 13.48 -7.19
N MET A 267 21.58 12.78 -6.46
CA MET A 267 22.89 13.31 -6.05
C MET A 267 23.81 13.60 -7.24
N GLN A 268 23.83 12.71 -8.26
CA GLN A 268 24.61 12.93 -9.48
C GLN A 268 24.09 14.12 -10.28
N LEU A 269 22.76 14.25 -10.40
CA LEU A 269 22.14 15.40 -11.08
C LEU A 269 22.42 16.72 -10.36
N ASP A 270 22.40 16.71 -9.03
CA ASP A 270 22.73 17.91 -8.23
C ASP A 270 24.21 18.30 -8.41
N ASP A 271 25.12 17.33 -8.35
CA ASP A 271 26.54 17.55 -8.59
C ASP A 271 26.80 18.13 -10.00
N GLU A 272 26.13 17.61 -11.03
CA GLU A 272 26.21 18.17 -12.40
C GLU A 272 25.64 19.58 -12.50
N ARG A 273 24.51 19.87 -11.80
CA ARG A 273 23.93 21.22 -11.75
C ARG A 273 24.86 22.20 -11.08
N GLN A 274 25.49 21.83 -9.96
CA GLN A 274 26.45 22.66 -9.26
C GLN A 274 27.68 22.93 -10.14
N LYS A 275 28.21 21.92 -10.85
CA LYS A 275 29.33 22.09 -11.80
C LYS A 275 28.98 23.03 -12.95
N LYS A 276 27.73 23.11 -13.37
CA LYS A 276 27.25 24.02 -14.43
C LYS A 276 26.83 25.40 -13.91
N GLY A 277 27.05 25.71 -12.63
CA GLY A 277 26.67 26.99 -12.03
C GLY A 277 25.14 27.22 -11.94
N LEU A 278 24.33 26.14 -12.03
CA LEU A 278 22.87 26.16 -11.93
C LEU A 278 22.43 25.92 -10.49
N GLY A 279 23.18 26.36 -9.50
CA GLY A 279 22.84 26.32 -8.10
C GLY A 279 21.56 27.13 -7.80
N VAL A 280 20.78 26.68 -6.79
CA VAL A 280 19.55 27.32 -6.28
C VAL A 280 19.86 28.70 -5.78
#